data_d9a34d83bacb59e19a01c200d74d9667
#
_entry.id   d9a34d83bacb59e19a01c200d74d9667
#
_cell.length_a   1.000
_cell.length_b   1.000
_cell.length_c   1.000
_cell.angle_alpha   90.00
_cell.angle_beta   90.00
_cell.angle_gamma   90.00
#
_symmetry.space_group_name_H-M   'P 1'
#
loop_
_entity.id
_entity.type
_entity.pdbx_description
1 polymer ?
#
loop_
_entity_poly.entity_id
_entity_poly.type
_entity_poly.pdbx_seq_one_letter_code
_entity_poly.pdbx_strand_id
1 'polypeptide(L)'
;IYDKEGNLVDLNERDMDILGISDKSEVIGLNFFENPNVDAQILESIRKSSITDFRARYSFECARHTGYYRPLKAGVIELYTKVRKLYDNHGNLTGYILINMDNTERIDALKRISDFENLFLLISDYAKVGYAKLNLLNRQGYAIKQWFKNMGEDENTPLSDVVGVYSKMHPDDRSRMLAFFEEAK
;
A
#
# COMPACT_ATOMS: atom_id res chain seq x y z
N ILE A 1 2.13 14.91 19.96
CA ILE A 1 1.04 15.66 20.60
C ILE A 1 1.25 17.13 20.30
N TYR A 2 0.16 17.80 19.98
CA TYR A 2 0.12 19.23 19.63
C TYR A 2 -0.89 19.96 20.50
N ASP A 3 -0.66 21.23 20.76
CA ASP A 3 -1.63 22.09 21.43
C ASP A 3 -2.82 22.43 20.52
N LYS A 4 -3.78 23.23 21.01
CA LYS A 4 -4.97 23.62 20.25
C LYS A 4 -4.68 24.55 19.06
N GLU A 5 -3.57 25.27 19.10
CA GLU A 5 -3.06 26.12 18.02
C GLU A 5 -2.31 25.30 16.96
N GLY A 6 -1.94 24.04 17.25
CA GLY A 6 -1.20 23.13 16.38
C GLY A 6 0.29 23.15 16.58
N ASN A 7 0.80 23.71 17.69
CA ASN A 7 2.21 23.69 18.00
C ASN A 7 2.59 22.35 18.66
N LEU A 8 3.74 21.79 18.30
CA LEU A 8 4.23 20.55 18.84
C LEU A 8 4.60 20.71 20.32
N VAL A 9 3.95 19.91 21.16
CA VAL A 9 4.20 19.86 22.61
C VAL A 9 5.12 18.72 22.98
N ASP A 10 4.89 17.56 22.36
CA ASP A 10 5.63 16.34 22.65
C ASP A 10 5.59 15.35 21.50
N LEU A 11 6.68 14.57 21.33
CA LEU A 11 6.75 13.45 20.39
C LEU A 11 7.54 12.30 21.00
N ASN A 12 7.25 11.09 20.55
CA ASN A 12 7.94 9.89 21.00
C ASN A 12 9.19 9.59 20.15
N GLU A 13 10.02 8.68 20.63
CA GLU A 13 11.25 8.26 19.93
C GLU A 13 10.97 7.70 18.53
N ARG A 14 9.84 7.01 18.34
CA ARG A 14 9.46 6.46 17.04
C ARG A 14 9.18 7.55 16.02
N ASP A 15 8.48 8.62 16.40
CA ASP A 15 8.27 9.76 15.53
C ASP A 15 9.57 10.50 15.23
N MET A 16 10.46 10.62 16.21
CA MET A 16 11.81 11.18 16.00
C MET A 16 12.57 10.36 14.95
N ASP A 17 12.55 9.02 15.08
CA ASP A 17 13.19 8.14 14.11
C ASP A 17 12.56 8.28 12.72
N ILE A 18 11.24 8.21 12.59
CA ILE A 18 10.54 8.35 11.29
C ILE A 18 10.92 9.67 10.61
N LEU A 19 10.88 10.78 11.35
CA LEU A 19 11.09 12.13 10.82
C LEU A 19 12.57 12.55 10.78
N GLY A 20 13.48 11.70 11.25
CA GLY A 20 14.93 11.99 11.25
C GLY A 20 15.30 13.14 12.19
N ILE A 21 14.66 13.24 13.35
CA ILE A 21 14.89 14.27 14.36
C ILE A 21 15.93 13.77 15.35
N SER A 22 17.01 14.53 15.55
CA SER A 22 18.08 14.18 16.48
C SER A 22 17.80 14.62 17.91
N ASP A 23 17.25 15.80 18.07
CA ASP A 23 16.92 16.40 19.34
C ASP A 23 15.48 16.95 19.32
N LYS A 24 14.69 16.47 20.25
CA LYS A 24 13.31 16.89 20.45
C LYS A 24 13.16 18.41 20.61
N SER A 25 14.13 19.05 21.28
CA SER A 25 14.12 20.50 21.49
C SER A 25 14.16 21.33 20.21
N GLU A 26 14.67 20.76 19.11
CA GLU A 26 14.73 21.43 17.80
C GLU A 26 13.35 21.59 17.12
N VAL A 27 12.40 20.76 17.53
CA VAL A 27 11.09 20.69 16.87
C VAL A 27 9.91 21.06 17.80
N ILE A 28 10.12 21.10 19.11
CA ILE A 28 9.10 21.57 20.03
C ILE A 28 8.69 23.00 19.66
N GLY A 29 7.38 23.27 19.60
CA GLY A 29 6.81 24.54 19.19
C GLY A 29 6.60 24.69 17.67
N LEU A 30 7.08 23.77 16.83
CA LEU A 30 6.77 23.80 15.40
C LEU A 30 5.27 23.60 15.18
N ASN A 31 4.70 24.45 14.32
CA ASN A 31 3.28 24.40 14.03
C ASN A 31 2.98 23.40 12.92
N PHE A 32 2.14 22.40 13.20
CA PHE A 32 1.73 21.39 12.24
C PHE A 32 1.03 21.98 11.00
N PHE A 33 0.25 23.05 11.19
CA PHE A 33 -0.48 23.71 10.10
C PHE A 33 0.42 24.50 9.15
N GLU A 34 1.70 24.62 9.48
CA GLU A 34 2.75 25.23 8.63
C GLU A 34 3.65 24.16 7.97
N ASN A 35 3.34 22.89 8.15
CA ASN A 35 4.14 21.79 7.60
C ASN A 35 4.11 21.81 6.06
N PRO A 36 5.24 22.04 5.38
CA PRO A 36 5.31 22.18 3.93
C PRO A 36 5.09 20.86 3.17
N ASN A 37 5.12 19.73 3.86
CA ASN A 37 4.88 18.40 3.29
C ASN A 37 3.41 17.98 3.33
N VAL A 38 2.52 18.82 3.87
CA VAL A 38 1.08 18.51 3.97
C VAL A 38 0.30 19.51 3.12
N ASP A 39 -0.56 18.96 2.26
CA ASP A 39 -1.42 19.78 1.40
C ASP A 39 -2.33 20.72 2.23
N ALA A 40 -2.48 21.97 1.76
CA ALA A 40 -3.28 22.97 2.44
C ALA A 40 -4.76 22.56 2.61
N GLN A 41 -5.32 21.77 1.66
CA GLN A 41 -6.69 21.27 1.76
C GLN A 41 -6.82 20.22 2.87
N ILE A 42 -5.76 19.40 3.06
CA ILE A 42 -5.70 18.44 4.17
C ILE A 42 -5.65 19.19 5.50
N LEU A 43 -4.79 20.20 5.63
CA LEU A 43 -4.67 21.01 6.83
C LEU A 43 -6.00 21.71 7.19
N GLU A 44 -6.70 22.22 6.20
CA GLU A 44 -8.02 22.83 6.39
C GLU A 44 -9.09 21.79 6.81
N SER A 45 -9.03 20.59 6.24
CA SER A 45 -9.90 19.48 6.63
C SER A 45 -9.70 19.08 8.09
N ILE A 46 -8.44 19.05 8.55
CA ILE A 46 -8.11 18.77 9.96
C ILE A 46 -8.72 19.82 10.89
N ARG A 47 -8.69 21.08 10.50
CA ARG A 47 -9.34 22.15 11.28
C ARG A 47 -10.84 21.95 11.42
N LYS A 48 -11.51 21.58 10.33
CA LYS A 48 -12.98 21.42 10.26
C LYS A 48 -13.48 20.07 10.80
N SER A 49 -12.74 18.99 10.62
CA SER A 49 -13.15 17.62 10.98
C SER A 49 -12.66 17.21 12.36
N SER A 50 -13.41 16.32 13.04
CA SER A 50 -12.98 15.70 14.30
C SER A 50 -11.98 14.56 14.10
N ILE A 51 -11.98 13.94 12.92
CA ILE A 51 -11.12 12.80 12.56
C ILE A 51 -10.64 13.02 11.14
N THR A 52 -9.34 12.91 10.92
CA THR A 52 -8.77 12.98 9.59
C THR A 52 -7.60 12.01 9.50
N ASP A 53 -7.67 11.12 8.51
CA ASP A 53 -6.57 10.27 8.14
C ASP A 53 -6.09 10.70 6.76
N PHE A 54 -4.78 10.84 6.58
CA PHE A 54 -4.23 11.23 5.28
C PHE A 54 -2.93 10.51 4.97
N ARG A 55 -2.56 10.55 3.70
CA ARG A 55 -1.26 10.11 3.20
C ARG A 55 -0.52 11.31 2.65
N ALA A 56 0.75 11.38 2.91
CA ALA A 56 1.62 12.42 2.38
C ALA A 56 2.93 11.79 1.92
N ARG A 57 3.41 12.29 0.79
CA ARG A 57 4.74 12.03 0.32
C ARG A 57 5.68 13.02 1.00
N TYR A 58 6.31 12.59 2.09
CA TYR A 58 7.11 13.44 2.96
C TYR A 58 8.55 13.55 2.45
N SER A 59 8.96 14.74 2.02
CA SER A 59 10.31 15.04 1.54
C SER A 59 11.13 15.71 2.64
N PHE A 60 12.23 15.08 3.03
CA PHE A 60 13.17 15.65 3.98
C PHE A 60 13.87 16.90 3.43
N GLU A 61 14.12 16.95 2.11
CA GLU A 61 14.66 18.13 1.45
C GLU A 61 13.70 19.31 1.51
N CYS A 62 12.39 19.07 1.34
CA CYS A 62 11.37 20.11 1.46
C CYS A 62 11.38 20.73 2.87
N ALA A 63 11.38 19.92 3.91
CA ALA A 63 11.45 20.39 5.29
C ALA A 63 12.72 21.23 5.55
N ARG A 64 13.85 20.81 4.99
CA ARG A 64 15.14 21.49 5.12
C ARG A 64 15.19 22.82 4.35
N HIS A 65 14.71 22.84 3.10
CA HIS A 65 14.73 24.04 2.25
C HIS A 65 13.78 25.15 2.77
N THR A 66 12.64 24.76 3.30
CA THR A 66 11.68 25.70 3.88
C THR A 66 12.07 26.19 5.28
N GLY A 67 13.10 25.56 5.88
CA GLY A 67 13.52 25.90 7.24
C GLY A 67 12.53 25.41 8.31
N TYR A 68 11.63 24.48 7.96
CA TYR A 68 10.66 23.95 8.91
C TYR A 68 11.36 23.23 10.08
N TYR A 69 12.30 22.33 9.77
CA TYR A 69 13.31 21.80 10.70
C TYR A 69 14.48 21.19 9.91
N ARG A 70 15.49 20.66 10.62
CA ARG A 70 16.70 20.09 10.00
C ARG A 70 16.76 18.56 10.18
N PRO A 71 16.11 17.78 9.30
CA PRO A 71 16.14 16.32 9.40
C PRO A 71 17.55 15.77 9.13
N LEU A 72 17.93 14.73 9.87
CA LEU A 72 19.15 13.94 9.61
C LEU A 72 18.99 13.02 8.40
N LYS A 73 17.75 12.64 8.06
CA LYS A 73 17.42 11.80 6.93
C LYS A 73 17.35 12.60 5.63
N ALA A 74 17.49 11.91 4.50
CA ALA A 74 17.35 12.45 3.15
C ALA A 74 16.35 11.61 2.36
N GLY A 75 15.89 12.14 1.22
CA GLY A 75 14.95 11.46 0.33
C GLY A 75 13.50 11.68 0.71
N VAL A 76 12.66 10.72 0.36
CA VAL A 76 11.21 10.81 0.51
C VAL A 76 10.67 9.54 1.18
N ILE A 77 9.73 9.69 2.11
CA ILE A 77 8.99 8.59 2.71
C ILE A 77 7.49 8.72 2.40
N GLU A 78 6.80 7.58 2.37
CA GLU A 78 5.35 7.51 2.22
C GLU A 78 4.71 7.47 3.61
N LEU A 79 4.31 8.62 4.10
CA LEU A 79 3.78 8.80 5.44
C LEU A 79 2.25 8.63 5.44
N TYR A 80 1.74 7.77 6.32
CA TYR A 80 0.33 7.71 6.66
C TYR A 80 0.13 8.27 8.05
N THR A 81 -0.70 9.30 8.17
CA THR A 81 -0.94 10.01 9.44
C THR A 81 -2.41 9.92 9.83
N LYS A 82 -2.65 9.51 11.07
CA LYS A 82 -3.96 9.63 11.72
C LYS A 82 -3.97 10.83 12.63
N VAL A 83 -4.98 11.67 12.51
CA VAL A 83 -5.16 12.86 13.35
C VAL A 83 -6.41 12.68 14.19
N ARG A 84 -6.29 13.00 15.48
CA ARG A 84 -7.41 13.03 16.43
C ARG A 84 -7.37 14.34 17.21
N LYS A 85 -8.52 15.00 17.32
CA LYS A 85 -8.70 16.15 18.19
C LYS A 85 -8.90 15.70 19.63
N LEU A 86 -8.28 16.42 20.54
CA LEU A 86 -8.43 16.25 21.98
C LEU A 86 -9.38 17.32 22.52
N TYR A 87 -10.27 16.91 23.41
CA TYR A 87 -11.24 17.79 24.04
C TYR A 87 -11.19 17.62 25.57
N ASP A 88 -11.46 18.70 26.28
CA ASP A 88 -11.67 18.65 27.71
C ASP A 88 -13.06 18.12 28.09
N ASN A 89 -13.33 18.00 29.40
CA ASN A 89 -14.64 17.54 29.90
C ASN A 89 -15.80 18.50 29.57
N HIS A 90 -15.52 19.70 29.09
CA HIS A 90 -16.52 20.72 28.72
C HIS A 90 -16.71 20.80 27.20
N GLY A 91 -16.00 19.95 26.43
CA GLY A 91 -16.07 19.91 24.97
C GLY A 91 -15.19 20.95 24.26
N ASN A 92 -14.30 21.63 24.97
CA ASN A 92 -13.38 22.58 24.36
C ASN A 92 -12.17 21.84 23.77
N LEU A 93 -11.73 22.24 22.57
CA LEU A 93 -10.53 21.72 21.94
C LEU A 93 -9.30 22.06 22.78
N THR A 94 -8.52 21.03 23.16
CA THR A 94 -7.29 21.18 23.93
C THR A 94 -6.05 20.88 23.11
N GLY A 95 -6.18 20.16 21.99
CA GLY A 95 -5.04 19.83 21.14
C GLY A 95 -5.33 18.76 20.11
N TYR A 96 -4.24 18.19 19.58
CA TYR A 96 -4.27 17.14 18.56
C TYR A 96 -3.28 16.02 18.91
N ILE A 97 -3.65 14.79 18.57
CA ILE A 97 -2.71 13.67 18.47
C ILE A 97 -2.53 13.33 17.00
N LEU A 98 -1.28 13.30 16.55
CA LEU A 98 -0.89 12.75 15.26
C LEU A 98 -0.18 11.41 15.48
N ILE A 99 -0.58 10.40 14.73
CA ILE A 99 0.03 9.08 14.72
C ILE A 99 0.59 8.85 13.34
N ASN A 100 1.91 8.87 13.22
CA ASN A 100 2.63 8.70 11.98
C ASN A 100 3.05 7.25 11.76
N MET A 101 2.87 6.77 10.55
CA MET A 101 3.31 5.44 10.11
C MET A 101 4.07 5.58 8.79
N ASP A 102 5.32 5.15 8.79
CA ASP A 102 6.11 5.04 7.56
C ASP A 102 5.66 3.77 6.81
N ASN A 103 5.08 3.97 5.66
CA ASN A 103 4.59 2.90 4.77
C ASN A 103 5.47 2.72 3.53
N THR A 104 6.65 3.32 3.49
CA THR A 104 7.54 3.33 2.31
C THR A 104 7.84 1.90 1.84
N GLU A 105 8.37 1.06 2.71
CA GLU A 105 8.70 -0.33 2.35
C GLU A 105 7.50 -1.11 1.83
N ARG A 106 6.34 -0.92 2.46
CA ARG A 106 5.10 -1.60 2.05
C ARG A 106 4.64 -1.14 0.66
N ILE A 107 4.67 0.16 0.40
CA ILE A 107 4.26 0.73 -0.90
C ILE A 107 5.25 0.31 -1.98
N ASP A 108 6.56 0.34 -1.71
CA ASP A 108 7.59 -0.11 -2.64
C ASP A 108 7.47 -1.61 -2.95
N ALA A 109 7.18 -2.44 -1.96
CA ALA A 109 6.94 -3.87 -2.18
C ALA A 109 5.71 -4.12 -3.07
N LEU A 110 4.60 -3.43 -2.80
CA LEU A 110 3.40 -3.53 -3.63
C LEU A 110 3.65 -3.05 -5.06
N LYS A 111 4.41 -1.98 -5.24
CA LYS A 111 4.79 -1.48 -6.56
C LYS A 111 5.64 -2.50 -7.33
N ARG A 112 6.65 -3.10 -6.68
CA ARG A 112 7.46 -4.15 -7.31
C ARG A 112 6.64 -5.36 -7.72
N ILE A 113 5.66 -5.78 -6.91
CA ILE A 113 4.74 -6.87 -7.26
C ILE A 113 3.93 -6.48 -8.51
N SER A 114 3.35 -5.29 -8.53
CA SER A 114 2.57 -4.81 -9.68
C SER A 114 3.41 -4.69 -10.95
N ASP A 115 4.63 -4.18 -10.85
CA ASP A 115 5.56 -4.07 -11.98
C ASP A 115 5.93 -5.46 -12.52
N PHE A 116 6.16 -6.43 -11.62
CA PHE A 116 6.43 -7.82 -11.99
C PHE A 116 5.22 -8.47 -12.67
N GLU A 117 4.01 -8.29 -12.13
CA GLU A 117 2.78 -8.80 -12.75
C GLU A 117 2.58 -8.24 -14.16
N ASN A 118 2.78 -6.94 -14.36
CA ASN A 118 2.68 -6.29 -15.65
C ASN A 118 3.71 -6.84 -16.64
N LEU A 119 4.97 -6.98 -16.21
CA LEU A 119 6.03 -7.57 -17.02
C LEU A 119 5.71 -9.03 -17.38
N PHE A 120 5.22 -9.81 -16.42
CA PHE A 120 4.83 -11.20 -16.64
C PHE A 120 3.70 -11.32 -17.68
N LEU A 121 2.67 -10.45 -17.60
CA LEU A 121 1.59 -10.42 -18.58
C LEU A 121 2.09 -10.07 -19.98
N LEU A 122 2.99 -9.09 -20.08
CA LEU A 122 3.60 -8.69 -21.35
C LEU A 122 4.41 -9.84 -21.97
N ILE A 123 5.24 -10.50 -21.18
CA ILE A 123 6.03 -11.67 -21.63
C ILE A 123 5.09 -12.81 -22.04
N SER A 124 4.04 -13.07 -21.28
CA SER A 124 3.05 -14.10 -21.57
C SER A 124 2.37 -13.88 -22.91
N ASP A 125 1.97 -12.63 -23.21
CA ASP A 125 1.34 -12.31 -24.49
C ASP A 125 2.32 -12.44 -25.67
N TYR A 126 3.56 -11.98 -25.50
CA TYR A 126 4.60 -12.06 -26.51
C TYR A 126 5.03 -13.51 -26.80
N ALA A 127 5.36 -14.27 -25.76
CA ALA A 127 5.85 -15.65 -25.85
C ALA A 127 4.72 -16.68 -25.98
N LYS A 128 3.46 -16.26 -25.97
CA LYS A 128 2.26 -17.13 -25.99
C LYS A 128 2.25 -18.15 -24.83
N VAL A 129 2.80 -17.77 -23.70
CA VAL A 129 2.83 -18.61 -22.50
C VAL A 129 1.56 -18.38 -21.68
N GLY A 130 0.76 -19.40 -21.50
CA GLY A 130 -0.40 -19.41 -20.63
C GLY A 130 -0.03 -19.79 -19.20
N TYR A 131 -0.65 -19.17 -18.20
CA TYR A 131 -0.53 -19.56 -16.81
C TYR A 131 -1.91 -19.71 -16.18
N ALA A 132 -2.09 -20.80 -15.42
CA ALA A 132 -3.27 -21.01 -14.59
C ALA A 132 -2.85 -21.61 -13.25
N LYS A 133 -3.55 -21.19 -12.19
CA LYS A 133 -3.42 -21.75 -10.85
C LYS A 133 -4.80 -22.21 -10.38
N LEU A 134 -4.91 -23.48 -10.01
CA LEU A 134 -6.13 -24.10 -9.54
C LEU A 134 -5.92 -24.81 -8.21
N ASN A 135 -6.82 -24.60 -7.26
CA ASN A 135 -6.92 -25.43 -6.09
C ASN A 135 -7.73 -26.69 -6.44
N LEU A 136 -7.11 -27.86 -6.37
CA LEU A 136 -7.75 -29.12 -6.80
C LEU A 136 -8.89 -29.57 -5.90
N LEU A 137 -8.91 -29.15 -4.61
CA LEU A 137 -9.93 -29.56 -3.66
C LEU A 137 -11.25 -28.82 -3.86
N ASN A 138 -11.17 -27.48 -4.05
CA ASN A 138 -12.37 -26.63 -4.19
C ASN A 138 -12.61 -26.14 -5.62
N ARG A 139 -11.74 -26.49 -6.56
CA ARG A 139 -11.76 -26.10 -7.98
C ARG A 139 -11.75 -24.56 -8.22
N GLN A 140 -11.31 -23.80 -7.22
CA GLN A 140 -11.16 -22.36 -7.34
C GLN A 140 -9.75 -22.01 -7.82
N GLY A 141 -9.66 -20.98 -8.63
CA GLY A 141 -8.37 -20.56 -9.16
C GLY A 141 -8.49 -19.39 -10.10
N TYR A 142 -7.41 -19.08 -10.76
CA TYR A 142 -7.37 -18.07 -11.80
C TYR A 142 -6.43 -18.49 -12.93
N ALA A 143 -6.70 -17.96 -14.11
CA ALA A 143 -5.81 -18.08 -15.26
C ALA A 143 -5.67 -16.72 -15.94
N ILE A 144 -4.51 -16.49 -16.54
CA ILE A 144 -4.30 -15.27 -17.34
C ILE A 144 -4.96 -15.45 -18.72
N LYS A 145 -5.30 -14.31 -19.36
CA LYS A 145 -5.96 -14.27 -20.66
C LYS A 145 -5.28 -15.15 -21.72
N GLN A 146 -3.93 -15.16 -21.76
CA GLN A 146 -3.17 -15.97 -22.72
C GLN A 146 -3.39 -17.47 -22.52
N TRP A 147 -3.65 -17.94 -21.30
CA TRP A 147 -3.98 -19.33 -21.04
C TRP A 147 -5.28 -19.74 -21.72
N PHE A 148 -6.34 -18.93 -21.56
CA PHE A 148 -7.63 -19.18 -22.24
C PHE A 148 -7.47 -19.17 -23.77
N LYS A 149 -6.73 -18.21 -24.34
CA LYS A 149 -6.42 -18.17 -25.76
C LYS A 149 -5.72 -19.45 -26.24
N ASN A 150 -4.74 -19.95 -25.47
CA ASN A 150 -4.01 -21.16 -25.80
C ASN A 150 -4.91 -22.43 -25.75
N MET A 151 -5.91 -22.42 -24.86
CA MET A 151 -6.90 -23.48 -24.73
C MET A 151 -8.04 -23.35 -25.74
N GLY A 152 -8.14 -22.24 -26.48
CA GLY A 152 -9.26 -21.93 -27.37
C GLY A 152 -10.57 -21.68 -26.64
N GLU A 153 -10.48 -21.07 -25.45
CA GLU A 153 -11.61 -20.72 -24.59
C GLU A 153 -11.81 -19.21 -24.49
N ASP A 154 -13.02 -18.81 -24.14
CA ASP A 154 -13.32 -17.42 -23.80
C ASP A 154 -12.74 -17.08 -22.39
N GLU A 155 -12.18 -15.89 -22.24
CA GLU A 155 -11.56 -15.45 -20.97
C GLU A 155 -12.55 -15.33 -19.80
N ASN A 156 -13.85 -15.27 -20.08
CA ASN A 156 -14.91 -15.22 -19.07
C ASN A 156 -15.42 -16.61 -18.68
N THR A 157 -14.94 -17.69 -19.33
CA THR A 157 -15.33 -19.06 -18.99
C THR A 157 -14.80 -19.40 -17.59
N PRO A 158 -15.64 -19.88 -16.66
CA PRO A 158 -15.17 -20.30 -15.36
C PRO A 158 -14.06 -21.35 -15.48
N LEU A 159 -12.95 -21.16 -14.75
CA LEU A 159 -11.81 -22.06 -14.83
C LEU A 159 -12.19 -23.50 -14.48
N SER A 160 -13.16 -23.68 -13.56
CA SER A 160 -13.74 -24.98 -13.21
C SER A 160 -14.37 -25.73 -14.38
N ASP A 161 -14.85 -25.01 -15.39
CA ASP A 161 -15.53 -25.59 -16.54
C ASP A 161 -14.54 -25.99 -17.66
N VAL A 162 -13.34 -25.41 -17.61
CA VAL A 162 -12.25 -25.74 -18.55
C VAL A 162 -11.32 -26.81 -18.00
N VAL A 163 -10.94 -26.68 -16.73
CA VAL A 163 -10.07 -27.66 -16.07
C VAL A 163 -10.87 -28.89 -15.67
N GLY A 164 -10.46 -30.04 -16.20
CA GLY A 164 -11.16 -31.31 -16.04
C GLY A 164 -11.95 -31.75 -17.28
N VAL A 165 -12.12 -30.85 -18.26
CA VAL A 165 -12.65 -31.22 -19.57
C VAL A 165 -11.50 -31.71 -20.45
N TYR A 166 -11.11 -32.97 -20.25
CA TYR A 166 -9.96 -33.60 -20.92
C TYR A 166 -10.17 -33.86 -22.43
N SER A 167 -11.29 -33.40 -23.00
CA SER A 167 -11.59 -33.57 -24.44
C SER A 167 -10.59 -32.90 -25.36
N LYS A 168 -9.90 -31.84 -24.85
CA LYS A 168 -8.89 -31.09 -25.59
C LYS A 168 -7.46 -31.62 -25.42
N MET A 169 -7.26 -32.63 -24.57
CA MET A 169 -5.96 -33.29 -24.41
C MET A 169 -5.74 -34.33 -25.45
N HIS A 170 -4.46 -34.49 -25.88
CA HIS A 170 -4.09 -35.60 -26.68
C HIS A 170 -4.41 -36.93 -25.94
N PRO A 171 -4.99 -37.93 -26.59
CA PRO A 171 -5.40 -39.19 -25.96
C PRO A 171 -4.30 -39.83 -25.09
N ASP A 172 -3.05 -39.80 -25.56
CA ASP A 172 -1.91 -40.41 -24.89
C ASP A 172 -1.52 -39.74 -23.58
N ASP A 173 -1.81 -38.39 -23.46
CA ASP A 173 -1.50 -37.62 -22.26
C ASP A 173 -2.62 -37.65 -21.21
N ARG A 174 -3.82 -38.06 -21.63
CA ARG A 174 -5.01 -38.03 -20.75
C ARG A 174 -4.84 -38.91 -19.52
N SER A 175 -4.37 -40.11 -19.69
CA SER A 175 -4.18 -41.05 -18.57
C SER A 175 -3.10 -40.59 -17.58
N ARG A 176 -2.02 -39.99 -18.09
CA ARG A 176 -0.96 -39.39 -17.24
C ARG A 176 -1.44 -38.22 -16.43
N MET A 177 -2.24 -37.33 -17.04
CA MET A 177 -2.80 -36.19 -16.34
C MET A 177 -3.84 -36.59 -15.28
N LEU A 178 -4.67 -37.58 -15.56
CA LEU A 178 -5.61 -38.12 -14.57
C LEU A 178 -4.87 -38.71 -13.38
N ALA A 179 -3.82 -39.52 -13.58
CA ALA A 179 -3.01 -40.04 -12.51
C ALA A 179 -2.37 -38.92 -11.66
N PHE A 180 -1.78 -37.94 -12.32
CA PHE A 180 -1.20 -36.76 -11.64
C PHE A 180 -2.21 -36.01 -10.75
N PHE A 181 -3.44 -35.79 -11.23
CA PHE A 181 -4.48 -35.12 -10.45
C PHE A 181 -5.00 -35.96 -9.26
N GLU A 182 -4.99 -37.29 -9.38
CA GLU A 182 -5.35 -38.16 -8.27
C GLU A 182 -4.24 -38.22 -7.19
N GLU A 183 -2.97 -38.18 -7.58
CA GLU A 183 -1.84 -38.11 -6.64
C GLU A 183 -1.74 -36.75 -5.91
N ALA A 184 -2.25 -35.69 -6.51
CA ALA A 184 -2.18 -34.31 -5.96
C ALA A 184 -3.36 -33.97 -5.04
N LYS A 185 -4.33 -34.88 -4.85
CA LYS A 185 -5.46 -34.72 -3.91
C LYS A 185 -5.12 -35.17 -2.50
#